data_94f8f6f7e510f8c33c8312ed6331e578
#
_entry.id   94f8f6f7e510f8c33c8312ed6331e578
#
_cell.length_a   1.000
_cell.length_b   1.000
_cell.length_c   1.000
_cell.angle_alpha   90.00
_cell.angle_beta   90.00
_cell.angle_gamma   90.00
#
_symmetry.space_group_name_H-M   'P 1'
#
loop_
_entity.id
_entity.type
_entity.pdbx_description
1 polymer ?
#
loop_
_entity_poly.entity_id
_entity_poly.type
_entity_poly.pdbx_seq_one_letter_code
_entity_poly.pdbx_strand_id
1 'polypeptide(L)'
;MQSGVFKQYDPLEKWGKYTAAKVAKLSAEELELYYIAKSPEMNIVFLKDENGNDWYQWLKILSKETLKVSFNPDSKEIIHFSYDASTIFPVNQIVVEVAPENVPDDFTAAGEKALGGAFHFVDGAITAAPVDYEAEAQRNKLELLTQANNVIATLQDAVELDMATEEETANLHEWKKYRVLLSRVDVIKPVWPPLPETAI
;
A
#
# COMPACT_ATOMS: atom_id res chain seq x y z
N MET A 1 15.30 -10.85 12.87
CA MET A 1 15.46 -11.89 11.82
C MET A 1 14.82 -11.36 10.54
N GLN A 2 15.32 -11.76 9.34
CA GLN A 2 14.74 -11.35 8.05
C GLN A 2 14.73 -12.53 7.10
N SER A 3 13.64 -12.70 6.34
CA SER A 3 13.51 -13.72 5.29
C SER A 3 14.08 -13.26 3.95
N GLY A 4 14.14 -14.18 2.99
CA GLY A 4 14.13 -13.85 1.57
C GLY A 4 12.72 -13.49 1.07
N VAL A 5 12.55 -13.43 -0.26
CA VAL A 5 11.24 -13.18 -0.88
C VAL A 5 10.43 -14.47 -0.89
N PHE A 6 9.31 -14.48 -0.21
CA PHE A 6 8.40 -15.64 -0.22
C PHE A 6 7.65 -15.76 -1.54
N LYS A 7 7.75 -16.91 -2.17
CA LYS A 7 7.03 -17.24 -3.41
C LYS A 7 6.19 -18.51 -3.22
N GLN A 8 5.09 -18.56 -3.95
CA GLN A 8 4.25 -19.75 -3.95
C GLN A 8 4.99 -20.94 -4.55
N TYR A 9 4.84 -22.11 -3.93
CA TYR A 9 5.39 -23.35 -4.41
C TYR A 9 4.44 -24.53 -4.13
N ASP A 10 4.62 -25.64 -4.87
CA ASP A 10 3.91 -26.89 -4.60
C ASP A 10 4.86 -27.89 -3.91
N PRO A 11 4.64 -28.24 -2.64
CA PRO A 11 5.45 -29.26 -1.96
C PRO A 11 5.42 -30.62 -2.65
N LEU A 12 4.33 -30.94 -3.38
CA LEU A 12 4.17 -32.22 -4.06
C LEU A 12 5.01 -32.34 -5.33
N GLU A 13 5.55 -31.26 -5.89
CA GLU A 13 6.54 -31.33 -6.98
C GLU A 13 7.73 -32.22 -6.58
N LYS A 14 8.18 -32.08 -5.32
CA LYS A 14 9.26 -32.88 -4.75
C LYS A 14 8.78 -34.26 -4.29
N TRP A 15 7.67 -34.30 -3.56
CA TRP A 15 7.26 -35.50 -2.81
C TRP A 15 6.12 -36.31 -3.43
N GLY A 16 5.42 -35.76 -4.42
CA GLY A 16 4.24 -36.40 -5.02
C GLY A 16 4.51 -37.79 -5.63
N LYS A 17 5.77 -38.03 -6.01
CA LYS A 17 6.24 -39.30 -6.58
C LYS A 17 6.93 -40.21 -5.56
N TYR A 18 6.91 -39.88 -4.26
CA TYR A 18 7.57 -40.66 -3.24
C TYR A 18 6.79 -41.95 -2.93
N THR A 19 7.53 -43.08 -2.82
CA THR A 19 6.97 -44.32 -2.28
C THR A 19 6.76 -44.19 -0.78
N ALA A 20 5.93 -45.06 -0.19
CA ALA A 20 5.71 -45.07 1.25
C ALA A 20 7.02 -45.19 2.07
N ALA A 21 8.00 -45.96 1.57
CA ALA A 21 9.30 -46.10 2.20
C ALA A 21 10.15 -44.80 2.15
N LYS A 22 9.96 -43.95 1.13
CA LYS A 22 10.60 -42.62 1.06
C LYS A 22 9.89 -41.59 1.92
N VAL A 23 8.55 -41.65 1.96
CA VAL A 23 7.76 -40.78 2.83
C VAL A 23 8.08 -41.00 4.30
N ALA A 24 8.26 -42.27 4.71
CA ALA A 24 8.63 -42.62 6.09
C ALA A 24 10.04 -42.15 6.53
N LYS A 25 10.84 -41.63 5.59
CA LYS A 25 12.18 -41.05 5.86
C LYS A 25 12.19 -39.53 5.88
N LEU A 26 11.05 -38.87 5.68
CA LEU A 26 10.92 -37.41 5.80
C LEU A 26 11.10 -36.99 7.27
N SER A 27 11.63 -35.80 7.47
CA SER A 27 11.63 -35.20 8.81
C SER A 27 10.20 -34.98 9.30
N ALA A 28 10.01 -34.73 10.58
CA ALA A 28 8.69 -34.47 11.14
C ALA A 28 8.02 -33.26 10.44
N GLU A 29 8.80 -32.20 10.17
CA GLU A 29 8.34 -30.99 9.48
C GLU A 29 7.99 -31.27 8.01
N GLU A 30 8.85 -31.99 7.28
CA GLU A 30 8.56 -32.38 5.90
C GLU A 30 7.34 -33.32 5.81
N LEU A 31 7.13 -34.17 6.81
CA LEU A 31 5.99 -35.07 6.86
C LEU A 31 4.68 -34.31 7.12
N GLU A 32 4.71 -33.32 8.01
CA GLU A 32 3.58 -32.41 8.25
C GLU A 32 3.16 -31.72 6.95
N LEU A 33 4.12 -31.06 6.27
CA LEU A 33 3.87 -30.38 4.99
C LEU A 33 3.37 -31.33 3.90
N TYR A 34 3.91 -32.55 3.82
CA TYR A 34 3.50 -33.57 2.87
C TYR A 34 2.03 -33.96 3.04
N TYR A 35 1.58 -34.19 4.28
CA TYR A 35 0.19 -34.57 4.53
C TYR A 35 -0.77 -33.41 4.32
N ILE A 36 -0.38 -32.21 4.72
CA ILE A 36 -1.17 -31.00 4.48
C ILE A 36 -1.32 -30.77 2.97
N ALA A 37 -0.24 -30.86 2.19
CA ALA A 37 -0.27 -30.69 0.75
C ALA A 37 -1.11 -31.75 0.03
N LYS A 38 -1.23 -32.96 0.60
CA LYS A 38 -2.09 -34.03 0.08
C LYS A 38 -3.56 -33.92 0.45
N SER A 39 -3.93 -32.96 1.28
CA SER A 39 -5.31 -32.74 1.74
C SER A 39 -5.97 -31.65 0.89
N PRO A 40 -6.61 -31.96 -0.25
CA PRO A 40 -7.13 -30.93 -1.18
C PRO A 40 -8.26 -30.08 -0.54
N GLU A 41 -8.88 -30.60 0.52
CA GLU A 41 -9.94 -29.92 1.25
C GLU A 41 -9.43 -28.66 2.02
N MET A 42 -8.14 -28.59 2.32
CA MET A 42 -7.57 -27.48 3.09
C MET A 42 -7.25 -26.26 2.26
N ASN A 43 -7.15 -26.37 0.92
CA ASN A 43 -6.85 -25.29 -0.03
C ASN A 43 -5.74 -24.35 0.45
N ILE A 44 -4.64 -24.92 0.96
CA ILE A 44 -3.52 -24.17 1.54
C ILE A 44 -2.57 -23.74 0.42
N VAL A 45 -2.17 -22.48 0.44
CA VAL A 45 -1.11 -21.94 -0.41
C VAL A 45 0.20 -22.01 0.35
N PHE A 46 1.17 -22.76 -0.19
CA PHE A 46 2.50 -22.89 0.40
C PHE A 46 3.42 -21.80 -0.13
N LEU A 47 4.21 -21.21 0.77
CA LEU A 47 5.17 -20.17 0.45
C LEU A 47 6.55 -20.59 0.92
N LYS A 48 7.56 -20.37 0.06
CA LYS A 48 8.96 -20.60 0.37
C LYS A 48 9.82 -19.45 -0.15
N ASP A 49 10.81 -19.05 0.64
CA ASP A 49 11.81 -18.08 0.19
C ASP A 49 12.99 -18.77 -0.53
N GLU A 50 13.86 -17.97 -1.15
CA GLU A 50 15.06 -18.44 -1.85
C GLU A 50 16.10 -19.10 -0.92
N ASN A 51 16.01 -18.88 0.40
CA ASN A 51 16.86 -19.53 1.40
C ASN A 51 16.34 -20.91 1.79
N GLY A 52 15.17 -21.31 1.26
CA GLY A 52 14.53 -22.59 1.53
C GLY A 52 13.62 -22.62 2.75
N ASN A 53 13.36 -21.46 3.37
CA ASN A 53 12.44 -21.35 4.49
C ASN A 53 11.00 -21.48 4.01
N ASP A 54 10.26 -22.49 4.51
CA ASP A 54 8.81 -22.57 4.36
C ASP A 54 8.15 -21.59 5.34
N TRP A 55 7.15 -20.82 4.88
CA TRP A 55 6.50 -19.79 5.69
C TRP A 55 5.88 -20.35 6.97
N TYR A 56 5.15 -21.47 6.87
CA TYR A 56 4.46 -22.07 8.02
C TYR A 56 5.40 -22.68 9.05
N GLN A 57 6.61 -23.04 8.65
CA GLN A 57 7.66 -23.47 9.59
C GLN A 57 8.41 -22.26 10.13
N TRP A 58 8.72 -21.29 9.27
CA TRP A 58 9.49 -20.11 9.63
C TRP A 58 8.75 -19.21 10.63
N LEU A 59 7.43 -19.02 10.48
CA LEU A 59 6.62 -18.22 11.40
C LEU A 59 6.63 -18.77 12.85
N LYS A 60 6.87 -20.08 13.04
CA LYS A 60 6.90 -20.72 14.38
C LYS A 60 8.11 -20.30 15.22
N ILE A 61 9.18 -19.84 14.58
CA ILE A 61 10.42 -19.43 15.24
C ILE A 61 10.51 -17.92 15.47
N LEU A 62 9.55 -17.14 14.97
CA LEU A 62 9.50 -15.70 15.19
C LEU A 62 9.11 -15.36 16.62
N SER A 63 9.75 -14.32 17.18
CA SER A 63 9.46 -13.86 18.53
C SER A 63 8.06 -13.24 18.63
N LYS A 64 7.33 -13.54 19.69
CA LYS A 64 6.02 -12.89 19.95
C LYS A 64 6.13 -11.43 20.38
N GLU A 65 7.32 -11.01 20.80
CA GLU A 65 7.56 -9.66 21.33
C GLU A 65 7.94 -8.66 20.24
N THR A 66 8.39 -9.15 19.06
CA THR A 66 8.80 -8.29 17.94
C THR A 66 7.63 -7.98 17.02
N LEU A 67 7.64 -6.81 16.39
CA LEU A 67 6.74 -6.49 15.30
C LEU A 67 7.24 -7.21 14.02
N LYS A 68 6.36 -7.93 13.34
CA LYS A 68 6.63 -8.47 12.00
C LYS A 68 6.13 -7.47 11.00
N VAL A 69 7.01 -7.14 10.07
CA VAL A 69 6.71 -6.23 8.96
C VAL A 69 6.94 -6.99 7.67
N SER A 70 5.94 -7.04 6.80
CA SER A 70 6.13 -7.52 5.43
C SER A 70 6.16 -6.34 4.47
N PHE A 71 7.08 -6.39 3.51
CA PHE A 71 7.28 -5.29 2.58
C PHE A 71 7.62 -5.78 1.17
N ASN A 72 7.33 -4.94 0.19
CA ASN A 72 7.66 -5.20 -1.21
C ASN A 72 9.19 -5.11 -1.41
N PRO A 73 9.85 -6.12 -2.01
CA PRO A 73 11.29 -6.13 -2.19
C PRO A 73 11.83 -5.01 -3.08
N ASP A 74 11.03 -4.49 -4.02
CA ASP A 74 11.43 -3.47 -4.97
C ASP A 74 11.12 -2.07 -4.46
N SER A 75 9.85 -1.77 -4.18
CA SER A 75 9.40 -0.44 -3.70
C SER A 75 9.74 -0.17 -2.25
N LYS A 76 10.05 -1.20 -1.45
CA LYS A 76 10.26 -1.13 0.01
C LYS A 76 9.01 -0.76 0.81
N GLU A 77 7.88 -0.56 0.15
CA GLU A 77 6.61 -0.25 0.78
C GLU A 77 6.20 -1.34 1.78
N ILE A 78 5.79 -0.93 2.98
CA ILE A 78 5.24 -1.82 4.00
C ILE A 78 3.82 -2.20 3.59
N ILE A 79 3.61 -3.52 3.40
CA ILE A 79 2.33 -4.07 2.94
C ILE A 79 1.48 -4.56 4.12
N HIS A 80 2.12 -5.12 5.14
CA HIS A 80 1.44 -5.59 6.34
C HIS A 80 2.36 -5.52 7.55
N PHE A 81 1.79 -5.36 8.73
CA PHE A 81 2.52 -5.47 9.98
C PHE A 81 1.65 -6.06 11.08
N SER A 82 2.23 -6.85 11.95
CA SER A 82 1.54 -7.46 13.08
C SER A 82 2.53 -8.01 14.10
N TYR A 83 2.14 -8.01 15.37
CA TYR A 83 2.83 -8.81 16.39
C TYR A 83 2.53 -10.31 16.26
N ASP A 84 1.39 -10.66 15.67
CA ASP A 84 1.03 -12.05 15.36
C ASP A 84 1.42 -12.38 13.91
N ALA A 85 2.49 -13.16 13.73
CA ALA A 85 2.97 -13.57 12.42
C ALA A 85 1.93 -14.37 11.62
N SER A 86 1.00 -15.07 12.29
CA SER A 86 -0.01 -15.89 11.62
C SER A 86 -1.03 -15.10 10.82
N THR A 87 -1.13 -13.78 11.06
CA THR A 87 -1.99 -12.86 10.31
C THR A 87 -1.37 -12.38 9.01
N ILE A 88 -0.06 -12.61 8.80
CA ILE A 88 0.68 -12.17 7.62
C ILE A 88 0.69 -13.26 6.56
N PHE A 89 0.42 -12.89 5.31
CA PHE A 89 0.49 -13.77 4.15
C PHE A 89 1.41 -13.16 3.08
N PRO A 90 2.74 -13.42 3.13
CA PRO A 90 3.76 -12.61 2.46
C PRO A 90 4.05 -13.06 1.01
N VAL A 91 3.05 -13.18 0.15
CA VAL A 91 3.25 -13.52 -1.28
C VAL A 91 4.04 -12.42 -1.98
N ASN A 92 5.19 -12.78 -2.57
CA ASN A 92 6.14 -11.86 -3.20
C ASN A 92 6.66 -10.74 -2.28
N GLN A 93 6.75 -11.03 -0.98
CA GLN A 93 7.17 -10.08 0.05
C GLN A 93 8.34 -10.65 0.86
N ILE A 94 9.09 -9.77 1.49
CA ILE A 94 10.06 -10.07 2.53
C ILE A 94 9.41 -9.82 3.88
N VAL A 95 9.69 -10.67 4.87
CA VAL A 95 9.24 -10.44 6.25
C VAL A 95 10.44 -10.21 7.15
N VAL A 96 10.33 -9.22 8.02
CA VAL A 96 11.36 -8.88 9.00
C VAL A 96 10.77 -8.75 10.40
N GLU A 97 11.55 -9.12 11.41
CA GLU A 97 11.26 -8.80 12.81
C GLU A 97 11.89 -7.46 13.17
N VAL A 98 11.10 -6.57 13.73
CA VAL A 98 11.53 -5.27 14.26
C VAL A 98 11.36 -5.31 15.77
N ALA A 99 12.44 -5.05 16.50
CA ALA A 99 12.40 -4.96 17.96
C ALA A 99 11.55 -3.76 18.40
N PRO A 100 10.82 -3.85 19.52
CA PRO A 100 9.90 -2.79 19.95
C PRO A 100 10.54 -1.40 20.03
N GLU A 101 11.79 -1.33 20.49
CA GLU A 101 12.57 -0.10 20.59
C GLU A 101 12.96 0.53 19.23
N ASN A 102 12.81 -0.23 18.14
CA ASN A 102 13.11 0.21 16.77
C ASN A 102 11.85 0.52 15.96
N VAL A 103 10.68 0.43 16.58
CA VAL A 103 9.41 0.82 15.95
C VAL A 103 9.19 2.31 16.18
N PRO A 104 9.12 3.14 15.12
CA PRO A 104 8.94 4.58 15.29
C PRO A 104 7.57 4.94 15.91
N ASP A 105 7.55 5.97 16.73
CA ASP A 105 6.32 6.43 17.40
C ASP A 105 5.26 6.90 16.39
N ASP A 106 5.67 7.56 15.32
CA ASP A 106 4.80 8.02 14.23
C ASP A 106 4.20 6.86 13.44
N PHE A 107 4.96 5.78 13.22
CA PHE A 107 4.43 4.54 12.63
C PHE A 107 3.37 3.92 13.53
N THR A 108 3.66 3.83 14.82
CA THR A 108 2.71 3.29 15.81
C THR A 108 1.44 4.14 15.89
N ALA A 109 1.58 5.48 15.91
CA ALA A 109 0.47 6.42 15.95
C ALA A 109 -0.39 6.39 14.68
N ALA A 110 0.22 6.10 13.52
CA ALA A 110 -0.49 6.00 12.24
C ALA A 110 -1.43 4.76 12.20
N GLY A 111 -1.08 3.66 12.89
CA GLY A 111 -1.83 2.42 12.86
C GLY A 111 -2.06 1.93 11.42
N GLU A 112 -3.30 1.61 11.03
CA GLU A 112 -3.61 1.16 9.67
C GLU A 112 -3.27 2.19 8.57
N LYS A 113 -3.20 3.47 8.90
CA LYS A 113 -2.78 4.53 7.97
C LYS A 113 -1.29 4.48 7.63
N ALA A 114 -0.49 3.67 8.34
CA ALA A 114 0.89 3.39 7.99
C ALA A 114 1.03 2.57 6.69
N LEU A 115 -0.04 1.92 6.26
CA LEU A 115 -0.11 1.16 5.01
C LEU A 115 -0.43 2.07 3.81
N GLY A 116 -0.38 1.50 2.60
CA GLY A 116 -0.71 2.22 1.38
C GLY A 116 0.38 3.22 0.95
N GLY A 117 1.64 2.88 1.20
CA GLY A 117 2.79 3.66 0.79
C GLY A 117 3.23 4.76 1.76
N ALA A 118 2.57 4.91 2.92
CA ALA A 118 2.94 5.93 3.90
C ALA A 118 4.27 5.64 4.61
N PHE A 119 4.65 4.36 4.74
CA PHE A 119 5.92 3.94 5.34
C PHE A 119 6.60 2.86 4.50
N HIS A 120 7.93 2.88 4.52
CA HIS A 120 8.81 1.94 3.84
C HIS A 120 9.75 1.27 4.84
N PHE A 121 10.24 0.07 4.48
CA PHE A 121 11.31 -0.59 5.22
C PHE A 121 12.62 -0.47 4.43
N VAL A 122 13.50 0.43 4.87
CA VAL A 122 14.74 0.79 4.17
C VAL A 122 15.91 0.69 5.15
N ASP A 123 17.00 0.07 4.71
CA ASP A 123 18.26 -0.05 5.48
C ASP A 123 18.07 -0.59 6.92
N GLY A 124 17.12 -1.52 7.08
CA GLY A 124 16.86 -2.15 8.37
C GLY A 124 15.93 -1.36 9.30
N ALA A 125 15.33 -0.28 8.84
CA ALA A 125 14.45 0.59 9.63
C ALA A 125 13.11 0.85 8.94
N ILE A 126 12.08 1.08 9.76
CA ILE A 126 10.80 1.64 9.31
C ILE A 126 10.99 3.15 9.16
N THR A 127 10.70 3.69 7.98
CA THR A 127 10.83 5.12 7.67
C THR A 127 9.57 5.62 6.99
N ALA A 128 9.16 6.86 7.27
CA ALA A 128 8.10 7.50 6.49
C ALA A 128 8.53 7.57 5.01
N ALA A 129 7.58 7.32 4.12
CA ALA A 129 7.84 7.44 2.69
C ALA A 129 8.23 8.89 2.34
N PRO A 130 9.16 9.09 1.41
CA PRO A 130 9.45 10.43 0.93
C PRO A 130 8.18 11.03 0.31
N VAL A 131 7.86 12.25 0.74
CA VAL A 131 6.70 12.97 0.18
C VAL A 131 7.01 13.34 -1.26
N ASP A 132 6.22 12.82 -2.19
CA ASP A 132 6.27 13.25 -3.59
C ASP A 132 5.43 14.53 -3.73
N TYR A 133 6.07 15.67 -3.46
CA TYR A 133 5.44 16.99 -3.53
C TYR A 133 4.92 17.32 -4.92
N GLU A 134 5.55 16.80 -5.98
CA GLU A 134 5.09 17.03 -7.36
C GLU A 134 3.79 16.26 -7.63
N ALA A 135 3.72 14.99 -7.25
CA ALA A 135 2.51 14.19 -7.39
C ALA A 135 1.35 14.73 -6.53
N GLU A 136 1.66 15.25 -5.33
CA GLU A 136 0.68 15.89 -4.46
C GLU A 136 0.16 17.20 -5.08
N ALA A 137 1.05 18.05 -5.58
CA ALA A 137 0.69 19.28 -6.27
C ALA A 137 -0.14 19.01 -7.54
N GLN A 138 0.20 17.94 -8.28
CA GLN A 138 -0.56 17.55 -9.46
C GLN A 138 -1.99 17.10 -9.11
N ARG A 139 -2.17 16.31 -8.04
CA ARG A 139 -3.50 15.91 -7.55
C ARG A 139 -4.32 17.11 -7.13
N ASN A 140 -3.73 18.00 -6.31
CA ASN A 140 -4.40 19.21 -5.86
C ASN A 140 -4.82 20.10 -7.04
N LYS A 141 -3.95 20.28 -8.04
CA LYS A 141 -4.28 21.00 -9.28
C LYS A 141 -5.51 20.42 -9.99
N LEU A 142 -5.56 19.08 -10.11
CA LEU A 142 -6.66 18.39 -10.76
C LEU A 142 -7.98 18.55 -9.99
N GLU A 143 -7.95 18.45 -8.68
CA GLU A 143 -9.11 18.65 -7.80
C GLU A 143 -9.66 20.07 -7.93
N LEU A 144 -8.79 21.09 -7.86
CA LEU A 144 -9.18 22.48 -8.00
C LEU A 144 -9.72 22.81 -9.39
N LEU A 145 -9.14 22.23 -10.46
CA LEU A 145 -9.66 22.35 -11.82
C LEU A 145 -11.04 21.73 -11.96
N THR A 146 -11.27 20.59 -11.33
CA THR A 146 -12.58 19.91 -11.34
C THR A 146 -13.62 20.77 -10.61
N GLN A 147 -13.28 21.31 -9.45
CA GLN A 147 -14.12 22.24 -8.71
C GLN A 147 -14.47 23.48 -9.56
N ALA A 148 -13.45 24.12 -10.15
CA ALA A 148 -13.66 25.31 -10.99
C ALA A 148 -14.56 25.02 -12.20
N ASN A 149 -14.39 23.86 -12.86
CA ASN A 149 -15.24 23.46 -13.98
C ASN A 149 -16.70 23.27 -13.57
N ASN A 150 -16.95 22.64 -12.41
CA ASN A 150 -18.32 22.42 -11.91
C ASN A 150 -19.03 23.75 -11.63
N VAL A 151 -18.33 24.69 -10.95
CA VAL A 151 -18.91 26.02 -10.66
C VAL A 151 -19.16 26.82 -11.94
N ILE A 152 -18.18 26.80 -12.87
CA ILE A 152 -18.32 27.51 -14.15
C ILE A 152 -19.48 26.95 -14.96
N ALA A 153 -19.67 25.59 -14.99
CA ALA A 153 -20.77 24.99 -15.72
C ALA A 153 -22.13 25.47 -15.19
N THR A 154 -22.34 25.42 -13.86
CA THR A 154 -23.58 25.88 -13.24
C THR A 154 -23.87 27.38 -13.51
N LEU A 155 -22.85 28.23 -13.35
CA LEU A 155 -23.01 29.68 -13.60
C LEU A 155 -23.23 29.98 -15.10
N GLN A 156 -22.62 29.18 -15.97
CA GLN A 156 -22.76 29.34 -17.42
C GLN A 156 -24.17 28.93 -17.87
N ASP A 157 -24.71 27.83 -17.31
CA ASP A 157 -26.09 27.41 -17.57
C ASP A 157 -27.10 28.50 -17.14
N ALA A 158 -26.88 29.14 -15.97
CA ALA A 158 -27.73 30.25 -15.50
C ALA A 158 -27.71 31.47 -16.46
N VAL A 159 -26.53 31.82 -16.98
CA VAL A 159 -26.39 32.90 -17.99
C VAL A 159 -27.06 32.53 -19.31
N GLU A 160 -26.87 31.30 -19.79
CA GLU A 160 -27.43 30.83 -21.07
C GLU A 160 -28.97 30.72 -21.04
N LEU A 161 -29.55 30.52 -19.85
CA LEU A 161 -30.99 30.46 -19.63
C LEU A 161 -31.62 31.80 -19.28
N ASP A 162 -30.85 32.92 -19.29
CA ASP A 162 -31.27 34.26 -18.86
C ASP A 162 -31.81 34.28 -17.41
N MET A 163 -31.26 33.40 -16.54
CA MET A 163 -31.63 33.27 -15.12
C MET A 163 -30.57 33.84 -14.16
N ALA A 164 -29.40 34.19 -14.67
CA ALA A 164 -28.27 34.64 -13.84
C ALA A 164 -28.52 36.03 -13.26
N THR A 165 -28.18 36.22 -12.00
CA THR A 165 -28.06 37.53 -11.36
C THR A 165 -26.82 38.27 -11.86
N GLU A 166 -26.72 39.58 -11.56
CA GLU A 166 -25.52 40.36 -11.87
C GLU A 166 -24.29 39.81 -11.12
N GLU A 167 -24.49 39.35 -9.89
CA GLU A 167 -23.46 38.74 -9.06
C GLU A 167 -22.97 37.41 -9.63
N GLU A 168 -23.87 36.54 -10.06
CA GLU A 168 -23.52 35.25 -10.70
C GLU A 168 -22.77 35.45 -12.02
N THR A 169 -23.13 36.49 -12.79
CA THR A 169 -22.41 36.85 -14.01
C THR A 169 -21.00 37.35 -13.72
N ALA A 170 -20.80 38.14 -12.67
CA ALA A 170 -19.48 38.59 -12.22
C ALA A 170 -18.64 37.39 -11.72
N ASN A 171 -19.25 36.52 -10.92
CA ASN A 171 -18.61 35.29 -10.39
C ASN A 171 -18.16 34.36 -11.52
N LEU A 172 -18.98 34.20 -12.57
CA LEU A 172 -18.58 33.40 -13.74
C LEU A 172 -17.28 33.92 -14.37
N HIS A 173 -17.10 35.23 -14.44
CA HIS A 173 -15.86 35.83 -14.95
C HIS A 173 -14.66 35.52 -14.07
N GLU A 174 -14.79 35.69 -12.75
CA GLU A 174 -13.70 35.41 -11.80
C GLU A 174 -13.34 33.94 -11.75
N TRP A 175 -14.31 33.02 -11.80
CA TRP A 175 -14.05 31.58 -11.85
C TRP A 175 -13.37 31.13 -13.16
N LYS A 176 -13.74 31.71 -14.30
CA LYS A 176 -13.06 31.50 -15.58
C LYS A 176 -11.62 31.99 -15.52
N LYS A 177 -11.36 33.15 -14.93
CA LYS A 177 -10.01 33.69 -14.71
C LYS A 177 -9.18 32.78 -13.77
N TYR A 178 -9.76 32.36 -12.65
CA TYR A 178 -9.15 31.42 -11.71
C TYR A 178 -8.74 30.14 -12.41
N ARG A 179 -9.63 29.51 -13.19
CA ARG A 179 -9.34 28.28 -13.94
C ARG A 179 -8.16 28.45 -14.90
N VAL A 180 -8.07 29.60 -15.59
CA VAL A 180 -6.94 29.90 -16.50
C VAL A 180 -5.64 30.05 -15.71
N LEU A 181 -5.64 30.76 -14.58
CA LEU A 181 -4.46 30.87 -13.72
C LEU A 181 -4.04 29.53 -13.17
N LEU A 182 -4.98 28.73 -12.69
CA LEU A 182 -4.76 27.40 -12.15
C LEU A 182 -4.16 26.44 -13.19
N SER A 183 -4.63 26.50 -14.44
CA SER A 183 -4.08 25.67 -15.53
C SER A 183 -2.58 25.93 -15.78
N ARG A 184 -2.10 27.14 -15.45
CA ARG A 184 -0.71 27.59 -15.63
C ARG A 184 0.19 27.33 -14.42
N VAL A 185 -0.35 26.82 -13.31
CA VAL A 185 0.45 26.49 -12.11
C VAL A 185 1.49 25.43 -12.46
N ASP A 186 2.75 25.75 -12.17
CA ASP A 186 3.86 24.79 -12.25
C ASP A 186 3.83 23.90 -10.99
N VAL A 187 3.68 22.59 -11.17
CA VAL A 187 3.58 21.65 -10.07
C VAL A 187 4.91 21.37 -9.34
N ILE A 188 6.05 21.70 -9.97
CA ILE A 188 7.38 21.59 -9.34
C ILE A 188 7.58 22.71 -8.30
N LYS A 189 7.01 23.90 -8.56
CA LYS A 189 7.05 25.05 -7.64
C LYS A 189 5.69 25.74 -7.61
N PRO A 190 4.70 25.11 -6.98
CA PRO A 190 3.32 25.56 -7.10
C PRO A 190 3.11 26.90 -6.39
N VAL A 191 2.58 27.87 -7.13
CA VAL A 191 2.03 29.10 -6.60
C VAL A 191 0.54 29.10 -6.94
N TRP A 192 -0.27 28.82 -5.93
CA TRP A 192 -1.71 28.67 -6.11
C TRP A 192 -2.41 30.05 -6.20
N PRO A 193 -3.25 30.27 -7.21
CA PRO A 193 -4.08 31.48 -7.25
C PRO A 193 -5.10 31.47 -6.11
N PRO A 194 -5.47 32.64 -5.56
CA PRO A 194 -6.52 32.72 -4.54
C PRO A 194 -7.85 32.22 -5.11
N LEU A 195 -8.57 31.44 -4.28
CA LEU A 195 -9.92 31.00 -4.63
C LEU A 195 -10.84 32.20 -4.77
N PRO A 196 -11.69 32.29 -5.81
CA PRO A 196 -12.69 33.33 -5.92
C PRO A 196 -13.65 33.31 -4.71
N GLU A 197 -14.01 34.49 -4.18
CA GLU A 197 -15.03 34.57 -3.15
C GLU A 197 -16.38 34.16 -3.78
N THR A 198 -16.93 33.06 -3.34
CA THR A 198 -18.23 32.58 -3.81
C THR A 198 -19.29 33.06 -2.84
N ALA A 199 -20.15 33.93 -3.28
CA ALA A 199 -21.53 33.90 -2.82
C ALA A 199 -22.28 32.85 -3.67
N ILE A 200 -22.50 31.66 -3.12
CA ILE A 200 -23.50 30.69 -3.59
C ILE A 200 -24.58 30.62 -2.52
#